data_1995c1049fe6c91fe5028ceeb1048d84
#
_entry.id   1995c1049fe6c91fe5028ceeb1048d84
#
_cell.length_a   1.000
_cell.length_b   1.000
_cell.length_c   1.000
_cell.angle_alpha   90.00
_cell.angle_beta   90.00
_cell.angle_gamma   90.00
#
_symmetry.space_group_name_H-M   'P 1'
#
loop_
_entity.id
_entity.type
_entity.pdbx_description
1 polymer ?
#
loop_
_entity_poly.entity_id
_entity_poly.type
_entity_poly.pdbx_seq_one_letter_code
_entity_poly.pdbx_strand_id
1 'polypeptide(L)'
;MEEEANPIKDYLFEHIEKSQTIPNLIVGKKFDEIIEDITNNCYNQVISMGGKDESVGVLATGLLHYLLTNALITSQRKIDHNGIDVDIVVPDIKTLEKDPKKTLLICIPKSSDIQIINEKIAQMEKIQPEKENIWLVLSKNIPVGKKSFVWSKENNTFSKIIFEIAKFSNVGGSNKFKILRV
;
A
#
# COMPACT_ATOMS: atom_id res chain seq x y z
N MET A 1 -16.98 -12.08 -8.11
CA MET A 1 -15.82 -12.88 -7.67
C MET A 1 -15.79 -12.81 -6.16
N GLU A 2 -16.09 -13.91 -5.51
CA GLU A 2 -15.96 -14.00 -4.06
C GLU A 2 -14.46 -13.85 -3.74
N GLU A 3 -14.13 -12.89 -2.89
CA GLU A 3 -12.77 -12.81 -2.33
C GLU A 3 -12.54 -14.09 -1.54
N GLU A 4 -11.55 -14.88 -1.93
CA GLU A 4 -11.17 -16.05 -1.14
C GLU A 4 -10.92 -15.62 0.30
N ALA A 5 -11.54 -16.34 1.23
CA ALA A 5 -11.38 -16.11 2.66
C ALA A 5 -9.87 -16.19 3.00
N ASN A 6 -9.34 -15.09 3.52
CA ASN A 6 -7.92 -15.02 3.88
C ASN A 6 -7.79 -14.74 5.38
N PRO A 7 -7.28 -15.70 6.17
CA PRO A 7 -7.21 -15.58 7.62
C PRO A 7 -6.50 -14.32 8.11
N ILE A 8 -5.51 -13.83 7.35
CA ILE A 8 -4.75 -12.62 7.71
C ILE A 8 -5.63 -11.38 7.56
N LYS A 9 -6.41 -11.30 6.47
CA LYS A 9 -7.37 -10.20 6.28
C LYS A 9 -8.47 -10.23 7.33
N ASP A 10 -9.02 -11.41 7.59
CA ASP A 10 -10.07 -11.58 8.61
C ASP A 10 -9.57 -11.13 9.97
N TYR A 11 -8.36 -11.51 10.35
CA TYR A 11 -7.73 -11.08 11.59
C TYR A 11 -7.51 -9.57 11.66
N LEU A 12 -7.02 -8.97 10.58
CA LEU A 12 -6.84 -7.52 10.48
C LEU A 12 -8.15 -6.76 10.69
N PHE A 13 -9.19 -7.13 9.95
CA PHE A 13 -10.47 -6.43 10.01
C PHE A 13 -11.20 -6.68 11.33
N GLU A 14 -11.09 -7.86 11.91
CA GLU A 14 -11.60 -8.14 13.26
C GLU A 14 -10.93 -7.24 14.31
N HIS A 15 -9.60 -7.05 14.22
CA HIS A 15 -8.89 -6.14 15.11
C HIS A 15 -9.37 -4.68 14.93
N ILE A 16 -9.51 -4.24 13.68
CA ILE A 16 -9.98 -2.88 13.38
C ILE A 16 -11.39 -2.66 13.92
N GLU A 17 -12.31 -3.61 13.71
CA GLU A 17 -13.69 -3.52 14.17
C GLU A 17 -13.83 -3.49 15.69
N LYS A 18 -12.98 -4.23 16.40
CA LYS A 18 -12.96 -4.27 17.87
C LYS A 18 -12.20 -3.11 18.50
N SER A 19 -11.41 -2.38 17.73
CA SER A 19 -10.59 -1.28 18.25
C SER A 19 -11.46 -0.08 18.65
N GLN A 20 -11.22 0.42 19.85
CA GLN A 20 -11.80 1.69 20.31
C GLN A 20 -10.97 2.91 19.92
N THR A 21 -9.73 2.70 19.52
CA THR A 21 -8.76 3.75 19.21
C THR A 21 -8.74 4.13 17.73
N ILE A 22 -8.79 3.14 16.85
CA ILE A 22 -8.67 3.34 15.39
C ILE A 22 -9.71 4.31 14.83
N PRO A 23 -11.02 4.28 15.23
CA PRO A 23 -11.97 5.26 14.73
C PRO A 23 -11.57 6.71 15.00
N ASN A 24 -11.02 6.99 16.18
CA ASN A 24 -10.55 8.33 16.52
C ASN A 24 -9.29 8.72 15.73
N LEU A 25 -8.40 7.77 15.48
CA LEU A 25 -7.21 7.99 14.67
C LEU A 25 -7.58 8.31 13.20
N ILE A 26 -8.63 7.66 12.67
CA ILE A 26 -9.16 7.95 11.33
C ILE A 26 -9.70 9.39 11.27
N VAL A 27 -10.53 9.78 12.22
CA VAL A 27 -11.08 11.14 12.32
C VAL A 27 -9.96 12.18 12.41
N GLY A 28 -8.92 11.88 13.20
CA GLY A 28 -7.74 12.72 13.34
C GLY A 28 -6.76 12.66 12.17
N LYS A 29 -7.02 11.83 11.14
CA LYS A 29 -6.12 11.58 10.01
C LYS A 29 -4.72 11.12 10.43
N LYS A 30 -4.64 10.38 11.52
CA LYS A 30 -3.40 9.85 12.08
C LYS A 30 -3.10 8.45 11.53
N PHE A 31 -2.93 8.36 10.23
CA PHE A 31 -2.76 7.08 9.53
C PHE A 31 -1.47 6.36 9.91
N ASP A 32 -0.42 7.10 10.24
CA ASP A 32 0.82 6.54 10.76
C ASP A 32 0.62 5.86 12.13
N GLU A 33 -0.16 6.47 13.01
CA GLU A 33 -0.48 5.87 14.31
C GLU A 33 -1.36 4.61 14.17
N ILE A 34 -2.22 4.54 13.15
CA ILE A 34 -2.98 3.32 12.85
C ILE A 34 -2.04 2.19 12.43
N ILE A 35 -1.09 2.47 11.54
CA ILE A 35 -0.10 1.48 11.11
C ILE A 35 0.76 1.02 12.31
N GLU A 36 1.14 1.91 13.20
CA GLU A 36 1.84 1.57 14.43
C GLU A 36 1.00 0.67 15.35
N ASP A 37 -0.31 0.97 15.50
CA ASP A 37 -1.23 0.13 16.28
C ASP A 37 -1.28 -1.30 15.71
N ILE A 38 -1.48 -1.44 14.41
CA ILE A 38 -1.49 -2.74 13.72
C ILE A 38 -0.14 -3.45 13.87
N THR A 39 0.96 -2.73 13.75
CA THR A 39 2.31 -3.28 13.95
C THR A 39 2.47 -3.85 15.34
N ASN A 40 2.04 -3.13 16.35
CA ASN A 40 2.20 -3.54 17.74
C ASN A 40 1.28 -4.70 18.13
N ASN A 41 0.07 -4.75 17.58
CA ASN A 41 -0.97 -5.68 18.03
C ASN A 41 -1.21 -6.86 17.07
N CYS A 42 -0.91 -6.74 15.79
CA CYS A 42 -1.25 -7.77 14.80
C CYS A 42 -0.03 -8.41 14.14
N TYR A 43 1.07 -7.69 13.98
CA TYR A 43 2.20 -8.11 13.15
C TYR A 43 2.74 -9.50 13.50
N ASN A 44 3.02 -9.77 14.77
CA ASN A 44 3.56 -11.05 15.20
C ASN A 44 2.61 -12.23 14.96
N GLN A 45 1.33 -12.02 15.23
CA GLN A 45 0.31 -13.05 15.02
C GLN A 45 0.17 -13.36 13.51
N VAL A 46 0.19 -12.34 12.68
CA VAL A 46 0.09 -12.48 11.22
C VAL A 46 1.28 -13.24 10.66
N ILE A 47 2.51 -12.94 11.10
CA ILE A 47 3.70 -13.68 10.68
C ILE A 47 3.59 -15.16 11.03
N SER A 48 2.98 -15.51 12.16
CA SER A 48 2.79 -16.90 12.59
C SER A 48 1.79 -17.67 11.72
N MET A 49 0.97 -17.00 10.95
CA MET A 49 -0.04 -17.60 10.04
C MET A 49 0.54 -18.09 8.71
N GLY A 50 1.77 -17.71 8.38
CA GLY A 50 2.42 -18.07 7.12
C GLY A 50 3.87 -17.61 7.04
N GLY A 51 4.48 -17.65 5.87
CA GLY A 51 5.83 -17.09 5.65
C GLY A 51 5.84 -15.57 5.87
N LYS A 52 6.93 -15.04 6.44
CA LYS A 52 7.04 -13.61 6.78
C LYS A 52 6.70 -12.70 5.60
N ASP A 53 7.30 -12.94 4.46
CA ASP A 53 7.14 -12.08 3.28
C ASP A 53 5.71 -12.11 2.75
N GLU A 54 5.13 -13.31 2.64
CA GLU A 54 3.76 -13.47 2.18
C GLU A 54 2.75 -12.87 3.15
N SER A 55 2.91 -13.13 4.44
CA SER A 55 2.02 -12.64 5.49
C SER A 55 2.05 -11.11 5.57
N VAL A 56 3.23 -10.51 5.53
CA VAL A 56 3.38 -9.05 5.50
C VAL A 56 2.78 -8.47 4.22
N GLY A 57 2.97 -9.12 3.07
CA GLY A 57 2.38 -8.68 1.81
C GLY A 57 0.86 -8.66 1.83
N VAL A 58 0.22 -9.70 2.35
CA VAL A 58 -1.25 -9.77 2.49
C VAL A 58 -1.76 -8.71 3.47
N LEU A 59 -1.10 -8.60 4.63
CA LEU A 59 -1.46 -7.60 5.64
C LEU A 59 -1.33 -6.17 5.09
N ALA A 60 -0.22 -5.87 4.42
CA ALA A 60 0.04 -4.56 3.81
C ALA A 60 -1.01 -4.21 2.75
N THR A 61 -1.36 -5.14 1.88
CA THR A 61 -2.36 -4.91 0.82
C THR A 61 -3.73 -4.59 1.43
N GLY A 62 -4.16 -5.37 2.42
CA GLY A 62 -5.44 -5.14 3.09
C GLY A 62 -5.48 -3.82 3.86
N LEU A 63 -4.45 -3.55 4.64
CA LEU A 63 -4.36 -2.32 5.43
C LEU A 63 -4.25 -1.08 4.53
N LEU A 64 -3.41 -1.13 3.51
CA LEU A 64 -3.22 0.01 2.61
C LEU A 64 -4.51 0.37 1.89
N HIS A 65 -5.26 -0.62 1.40
CA HIS A 65 -6.56 -0.38 0.79
C HIS A 65 -7.56 0.26 1.78
N TYR A 66 -7.62 -0.25 3.00
CA TYR A 66 -8.46 0.32 4.06
C TYR A 66 -8.09 1.77 4.36
N LEU A 67 -6.80 2.06 4.51
CA LEU A 67 -6.34 3.41 4.83
C LEU A 67 -6.53 4.39 3.68
N LEU A 68 -6.30 3.99 2.43
CA LEU A 68 -6.55 4.83 1.25
C LEU A 68 -8.03 5.19 1.14
N THR A 69 -8.92 4.24 1.38
CA THR A 69 -10.37 4.48 1.40
C THR A 69 -10.75 5.51 2.47
N ASN A 70 -10.23 5.36 3.69
CA ASN A 70 -10.52 6.29 4.79
C ASN A 70 -9.82 7.65 4.64
N ALA A 71 -8.72 7.70 3.90
CA ALA A 71 -8.04 8.94 3.52
C ALA A 71 -8.72 9.66 2.35
N LEU A 72 -9.78 9.08 1.78
CA LEU A 72 -10.48 9.57 0.58
C LEU A 72 -9.56 9.68 -0.64
N ILE A 73 -8.58 8.81 -0.73
CA ILE A 73 -7.68 8.68 -1.88
C ILE A 73 -8.22 7.58 -2.79
N THR A 74 -8.60 7.97 -4.00
CA THR A 74 -9.07 7.01 -5.01
C THR A 74 -7.96 6.03 -5.36
N SER A 75 -8.26 4.75 -5.34
CA SER A 75 -7.32 3.68 -5.71
C SER A 75 -8.05 2.45 -6.24
N GLN A 76 -7.34 1.65 -6.99
CA GLN A 76 -7.78 0.32 -7.43
C GLN A 76 -6.76 -0.72 -6.96
N ARG A 77 -7.22 -1.89 -6.56
CA ARG A 77 -6.38 -2.98 -6.09
C ARG A 77 -6.52 -4.23 -6.93
N LYS A 78 -5.47 -5.06 -6.98
CA LYS A 78 -5.45 -6.34 -7.68
C LYS A 78 -5.95 -6.21 -9.12
N ILE A 79 -5.31 -5.32 -9.88
CA ILE A 79 -5.65 -5.05 -11.27
C ILE A 79 -4.73 -5.82 -12.20
N ASP A 80 -5.32 -6.56 -13.14
CA ASP A 80 -4.60 -7.02 -14.33
C ASP A 80 -4.70 -5.92 -15.41
N HIS A 81 -3.57 -5.45 -15.89
CA HIS A 81 -3.48 -4.52 -16.99
C HIS A 81 -2.50 -5.06 -18.05
N ASN A 82 -3.03 -5.43 -19.19
CA ASN A 82 -2.24 -6.04 -20.27
C ASN A 82 -1.44 -7.30 -19.85
N GLY A 83 -2.02 -8.14 -18.99
CA GLY A 83 -1.38 -9.33 -18.46
C GLY A 83 -0.34 -9.06 -17.38
N ILE A 84 -0.31 -7.84 -16.82
CA ILE A 84 0.58 -7.45 -15.73
C ILE A 84 -0.25 -7.19 -14.48
N ASP A 85 0.01 -7.98 -13.44
CA ASP A 85 -0.65 -7.82 -12.15
C ASP A 85 -0.08 -6.63 -11.39
N VAL A 86 -0.95 -5.73 -10.98
CA VAL A 86 -0.63 -4.57 -10.15
C VAL A 86 -1.38 -4.66 -8.83
N ASP A 87 -0.67 -4.54 -7.71
CA ASP A 87 -1.29 -4.65 -6.40
C ASP A 87 -2.19 -3.45 -6.10
N ILE A 88 -1.70 -2.23 -6.31
CA ILE A 88 -2.46 -1.00 -6.11
C ILE A 88 -2.11 0.03 -7.17
N VAL A 89 -3.13 0.68 -7.71
CA VAL A 89 -3.02 1.81 -8.64
C VAL A 89 -3.69 3.03 -8.02
N VAL A 90 -3.03 4.17 -8.06
CA VAL A 90 -3.56 5.45 -7.57
C VAL A 90 -3.48 6.48 -8.71
N PRO A 91 -4.56 7.10 -9.15
CA PRO A 91 -5.94 6.86 -8.72
C PRO A 91 -6.57 5.62 -9.38
N ASP A 92 -6.31 5.35 -10.66
CA ASP A 92 -6.92 4.28 -11.43
C ASP A 92 -6.19 4.00 -12.75
N ILE A 93 -6.53 2.88 -13.39
CA ILE A 93 -5.94 2.44 -14.68
C ILE A 93 -6.28 3.41 -15.82
N LYS A 94 -7.46 3.99 -15.84
CA LYS A 94 -7.84 4.95 -16.89
C LYS A 94 -6.94 6.20 -16.87
N THR A 95 -6.55 6.61 -15.67
CA THR A 95 -5.59 7.72 -15.51
C THR A 95 -4.20 7.29 -15.97
N LEU A 96 -3.77 6.05 -15.67
CA LEU A 96 -2.50 5.51 -16.16
C LEU A 96 -2.41 5.57 -17.70
N GLU A 97 -3.48 5.18 -18.39
CA GLU A 97 -3.53 5.18 -19.86
C GLU A 97 -3.47 6.59 -20.46
N LYS A 98 -4.06 7.58 -19.79
CA LYS A 98 -4.18 8.95 -20.29
C LYS A 98 -3.04 9.84 -19.86
N ASP A 99 -2.60 9.73 -18.63
CA ASP A 99 -1.58 10.58 -18.01
C ASP A 99 -0.78 9.82 -16.96
N PRO A 100 0.21 9.02 -17.39
CA PRO A 100 1.04 8.23 -16.46
C PRO A 100 1.72 9.06 -15.37
N LYS A 101 2.00 10.33 -15.62
CA LYS A 101 2.62 11.24 -14.63
C LYS A 101 1.77 11.42 -13.38
N LYS A 102 0.45 11.29 -13.51
CA LYS A 102 -0.51 11.42 -12.42
C LYS A 102 -0.88 10.09 -11.77
N THR A 103 -0.22 9.01 -12.18
CA THR A 103 -0.55 7.68 -11.70
C THR A 103 0.62 7.03 -10.98
N LEU A 104 0.33 6.48 -9.82
CA LEU A 104 1.27 5.75 -8.99
C LEU A 104 0.91 4.27 -9.03
N LEU A 105 1.89 3.42 -9.29
CA LEU A 105 1.79 1.97 -9.09
C LEU A 105 2.51 1.58 -7.81
N ILE A 106 1.86 0.78 -6.99
CA ILE A 106 2.46 0.24 -5.76
C ILE A 106 2.53 -1.29 -5.90
N CYS A 107 3.75 -1.80 -5.80
CA CYS A 107 4.05 -3.21 -5.81
C CYS A 107 4.29 -3.71 -4.38
N ILE A 108 3.60 -4.76 -4.00
CA ILE A 108 3.73 -5.41 -2.69
C ILE A 108 4.17 -6.86 -2.93
N PRO A 109 5.47 -7.11 -3.18
CA PRO A 109 5.94 -8.45 -3.46
C PRO A 109 5.81 -9.34 -2.23
N LYS A 110 5.41 -10.59 -2.46
CA LYS A 110 5.31 -11.62 -1.41
C LYS A 110 6.59 -12.43 -1.26
N SER A 111 7.72 -11.84 -1.65
CA SER A 111 9.05 -12.45 -1.63
C SER A 111 10.09 -11.40 -1.29
N SER A 112 11.17 -11.82 -0.64
CA SER A 112 12.38 -11.01 -0.43
C SER A 112 13.49 -11.34 -1.42
N ASP A 113 13.23 -12.21 -2.39
CA ASP A 113 14.18 -12.51 -3.46
C ASP A 113 14.28 -11.31 -4.40
N ILE A 114 15.48 -10.73 -4.46
CA ILE A 114 15.75 -9.54 -5.28
C ILE A 114 15.51 -9.79 -6.78
N GLN A 115 15.75 -11.01 -7.27
CA GLN A 115 15.51 -11.35 -8.66
C GLN A 115 14.03 -11.32 -8.97
N ILE A 116 13.19 -11.93 -8.13
CA ILE A 116 11.73 -11.91 -8.27
C ILE A 116 11.20 -10.48 -8.21
N ILE A 117 11.71 -9.67 -7.29
CA ILE A 117 11.30 -8.26 -7.15
C ILE A 117 11.67 -7.47 -8.40
N ASN A 118 12.89 -7.63 -8.91
CA ASN A 118 13.35 -6.93 -10.11
C ASN A 118 12.55 -7.34 -11.36
N GLU A 119 12.15 -8.60 -11.48
CA GLU A 119 11.27 -9.07 -12.55
C GLU A 119 9.90 -8.39 -12.49
N LYS A 120 9.32 -8.26 -11.31
CA LYS A 120 8.06 -7.52 -11.10
C LYS A 120 8.20 -6.05 -11.46
N ILE A 121 9.27 -5.40 -11.04
CA ILE A 121 9.55 -4.00 -11.40
C ILE A 121 9.64 -3.86 -12.91
N ALA A 122 10.37 -4.74 -13.59
CA ALA A 122 10.53 -4.72 -15.04
C ALA A 122 9.18 -4.88 -15.78
N GLN A 123 8.28 -5.70 -15.25
CA GLN A 123 6.93 -5.81 -15.80
C GLN A 123 6.14 -4.52 -15.63
N MET A 124 6.19 -3.90 -14.45
CA MET A 124 5.49 -2.63 -14.19
C MET A 124 6.04 -1.49 -15.04
N GLU A 125 7.33 -1.45 -15.32
CA GLU A 125 7.96 -0.45 -16.20
C GLU A 125 7.46 -0.54 -17.66
N LYS A 126 6.88 -1.66 -18.08
CA LYS A 126 6.25 -1.79 -19.40
C LYS A 126 4.93 -1.00 -19.52
N ILE A 127 4.24 -0.80 -18.40
CA ILE A 127 2.94 -0.11 -18.37
C ILE A 127 3.02 1.28 -17.74
N GLN A 128 4.07 1.55 -16.94
CA GLN A 128 4.32 2.86 -16.33
C GLN A 128 5.63 3.45 -16.84
N PRO A 129 5.58 4.36 -17.83
CA PRO A 129 6.78 4.98 -18.38
C PRO A 129 7.49 5.93 -17.40
N GLU A 130 6.74 6.49 -16.45
CA GLU A 130 7.32 7.28 -15.36
C GLU A 130 7.85 6.34 -14.26
N LYS A 131 9.09 5.91 -14.41
CA LYS A 131 9.70 4.89 -13.54
C LYS A 131 9.74 5.26 -12.06
N GLU A 132 9.75 6.55 -11.74
CA GLU A 132 9.71 7.08 -10.37
C GLU A 132 8.35 6.90 -9.71
N ASN A 133 7.30 6.67 -10.50
CA ASN A 133 5.94 6.42 -10.04
C ASN A 133 5.65 4.92 -9.83
N ILE A 134 6.69 4.13 -9.62
CA ILE A 134 6.60 2.75 -9.18
C ILE A 134 7.24 2.67 -7.79
N TRP A 135 6.41 2.43 -6.77
CA TRP A 135 6.84 2.31 -5.39
C TRP A 135 6.67 0.88 -4.89
N LEU A 136 7.46 0.50 -3.90
CA LEU A 136 7.41 -0.83 -3.31
C LEU A 136 7.08 -0.77 -1.82
N VAL A 137 6.37 -1.80 -1.35
CA VAL A 137 6.24 -2.12 0.07
C VAL A 137 6.93 -3.45 0.31
N LEU A 138 7.91 -3.47 1.19
CA LEU A 138 8.80 -4.61 1.43
C LEU A 138 8.77 -5.03 2.91
N SER A 139 8.98 -6.32 3.17
CA SER A 139 9.09 -6.87 4.52
C SER A 139 10.45 -6.60 5.19
N LYS A 140 11.45 -6.24 4.41
CA LYS A 140 12.78 -5.85 4.85
C LYS A 140 13.44 -4.89 3.85
N ASN A 141 14.51 -4.23 4.26
CA ASN A 141 15.24 -3.33 3.38
C ASN A 141 16.01 -4.13 2.29
N ILE A 142 15.67 -3.87 1.03
CA ILE A 142 16.29 -4.48 -0.15
C ILE A 142 16.64 -3.37 -1.13
N PRO A 143 17.88 -3.34 -1.68
CA PRO A 143 18.34 -2.30 -2.59
C PRO A 143 17.78 -2.53 -4.00
N VAL A 144 16.61 -2.03 -4.29
CA VAL A 144 15.91 -2.22 -5.58
C VAL A 144 15.92 -1.02 -6.52
N GLY A 145 16.58 0.07 -6.13
CA GLY A 145 16.65 1.29 -6.95
C GLY A 145 15.31 2.01 -7.16
N LYS A 146 14.32 1.72 -6.35
CA LYS A 146 12.98 2.33 -6.35
C LYS A 146 12.64 2.88 -4.97
N LYS A 147 11.73 3.85 -4.92
CA LYS A 147 11.18 4.31 -3.64
C LYS A 147 10.47 3.14 -2.95
N SER A 148 10.92 2.81 -1.76
CA SER A 148 10.46 1.66 -1.00
C SER A 148 10.05 2.05 0.41
N PHE A 149 9.03 1.37 0.90
CA PHE A 149 8.57 1.45 2.28
C PHE A 149 8.76 0.08 2.92
N VAL A 150 9.42 0.03 4.06
CA VAL A 150 9.69 -1.22 4.78
C VAL A 150 8.72 -1.34 5.94
N TRP A 151 8.09 -2.50 6.07
CA TRP A 151 7.27 -2.84 7.20
C TRP A 151 7.86 -4.01 7.97
N SER A 152 8.58 -3.68 9.02
CA SER A 152 9.08 -4.62 10.02
C SER A 152 9.01 -3.95 11.40
N LYS A 153 9.18 -4.72 12.46
CA LYS A 153 9.19 -4.15 13.82
C LYS A 153 10.38 -3.22 14.07
N GLU A 154 11.53 -3.54 13.47
CA GLU A 154 12.76 -2.76 13.63
C GLU A 154 12.80 -1.53 12.71
N ASN A 155 12.14 -1.61 11.57
CA ASN A 155 12.10 -0.55 10.57
C ASN A 155 10.72 -0.45 9.96
N ASN A 156 9.97 0.59 10.32
CA ASN A 156 8.60 0.81 9.86
C ASN A 156 8.46 2.12 9.10
N THR A 157 9.14 2.24 7.97
CA THR A 157 8.94 3.39 7.07
C THR A 157 7.57 3.33 6.38
N PHE A 158 6.94 2.16 6.33
CA PHE A 158 5.58 1.98 5.83
C PHE A 158 4.55 2.84 6.56
N SER A 159 4.78 3.19 7.82
CA SER A 159 3.89 4.09 8.59
C SER A 159 3.66 5.44 7.92
N LYS A 160 4.56 5.89 7.06
CA LYS A 160 4.47 7.17 6.36
C LYS A 160 3.82 7.10 4.97
N ILE A 161 3.47 5.90 4.49
CA ILE A 161 3.07 5.70 3.10
C ILE A 161 1.84 6.52 2.71
N ILE A 162 0.82 6.63 3.56
CA ILE A 162 -0.40 7.39 3.24
C ILE A 162 -0.10 8.88 3.04
N PHE A 163 0.76 9.47 3.86
CA PHE A 163 1.17 10.87 3.70
C PHE A 163 1.96 11.08 2.41
N GLU A 164 2.81 10.14 2.03
CA GLU A 164 3.57 10.22 0.79
C GLU A 164 2.67 10.05 -0.45
N ILE A 165 1.69 9.14 -0.40
CA ILE A 165 0.69 9.00 -1.47
C ILE A 165 -0.18 10.26 -1.58
N ALA A 166 -0.59 10.84 -0.45
CA ALA A 166 -1.35 12.09 -0.43
C ALA A 166 -0.56 13.24 -1.06
N LYS A 167 0.73 13.37 -0.76
CA LYS A 167 1.61 14.35 -1.42
C LYS A 167 1.69 14.13 -2.92
N PHE A 168 1.88 12.89 -3.36
CA PHE A 168 1.89 12.54 -4.79
C PHE A 168 0.58 12.96 -5.46
N SER A 169 -0.55 12.62 -4.89
CA SER A 169 -1.88 12.94 -5.42
C SER A 169 -2.14 14.45 -5.48
N ASN A 170 -1.62 15.22 -4.52
CA ASN A 170 -1.79 16.68 -4.47
C ASN A 170 -0.91 17.41 -5.50
N VAL A 171 0.30 16.93 -5.75
CA VAL A 171 1.23 17.50 -6.74
C VAL A 171 0.75 17.20 -8.16
N GLY A 172 0.21 16.00 -8.40
CA GLY A 172 -0.29 15.56 -9.71
C GLY A 172 -1.70 16.03 -10.06
N GLY A 173 -2.48 16.50 -9.09
CA GLY A 173 -3.89 16.84 -9.21
C GLY A 173 -4.21 18.26 -8.80
N SER A 174 -5.17 18.88 -9.51
CA SER A 174 -5.70 20.20 -9.16
C SER A 174 -6.11 20.28 -7.68
N ASN A 175 -5.64 21.27 -6.99
CA ASN A 175 -6.15 22.08 -5.88
C ASN A 175 -7.38 21.62 -5.03
N LYS A 176 -7.89 20.42 -5.15
CA LYS A 176 -9.06 19.97 -4.39
C LYS A 176 -8.81 19.89 -2.87
N PHE A 177 -7.56 19.88 -2.44
CA PHE A 177 -7.19 19.82 -1.01
C PHE A 177 -6.81 21.18 -0.39
N LYS A 178 -6.79 22.27 -1.17
CA LYS A 178 -6.57 23.62 -0.60
C LYS A 178 -7.72 24.09 0.30
N ILE A 179 -8.88 23.46 0.23
CA ILE A 179 -10.09 23.82 0.99
C ILE A 179 -10.07 23.25 2.42
N LEU A 180 -9.16 22.33 2.75
CA LEU A 180 -9.06 21.73 4.08
C LEU A 180 -7.99 22.35 4.97
N ARG A 181 -7.43 23.51 4.59
CA ARG A 181 -6.61 24.34 5.48
C ARG A 181 -7.49 25.42 6.10
N VAL A 182 -8.17 25.03 7.12
CA VAL A 182 -8.67 25.96 8.14
C VAL A 182 -8.00 25.60 9.44
#